data_439f98beea13c09c3418a7e32f62dcca
#
_entry.id   439f98beea13c09c3418a7e32f62dcca
#
_cell.length_a   1.000
_cell.length_b   1.000
_cell.length_c   1.000
_cell.angle_alpha   90.00
_cell.angle_beta   90.00
_cell.angle_gamma   90.00
#
_symmetry.space_group_name_H-M   'P 1'
#
loop_
_entity.id
_entity.type
_entity.pdbx_description
1 polymer ?
#
loop_
_entity_poly.entity_id
_entity_poly.type
_entity_poly.pdbx_seq_one_letter_code
_entity_poly.pdbx_strand_id
1 'polypeptide(L)'
;MREHLTKSSRGCERRYCSSSSQNVRGAAQTDVVMTTSGLTSTTAELPVVGPFDLRDIAMMGFGHRDERSFDGVMRMAFCLDGDYERHVGVAAQQVGDRLELKVKSLGDPLSDTEVEALRKQVARVVSLDHDGEAFHQLCLSDPVLARIHMKAPGFRPALFYSPYEAALWSIISARRARSQGITLRGRMSELYGASFELSGTATLCVPTPSALLEIESVSGLPADRILRLHAVAQAAQRGVLDADRLGAMAPEEAQAELQQLPGIGPFYSSLIVIRACGHADAPTVGEPRSQAAIQQAYGIDHELSDAELLALAETWRPWRTWVSVMMRALAA
;
A
#
# COMPACT_ATOMS: atom_id res chain seq x y z
N MET A 1 -55.51 -44.71 5.89
CA MET A 1 -56.55 -44.52 6.91
C MET A 1 -56.31 -43.16 7.47
N ARG A 2 -56.94 -42.15 6.90
CA ARG A 2 -58.14 -41.42 7.38
C ARG A 2 -57.81 -40.72 8.68
N GLU A 3 -57.98 -39.44 8.91
CA GLU A 3 -58.76 -38.35 8.38
C GLU A 3 -58.52 -37.19 9.36
N HIS A 4 -58.30 -35.97 8.87
CA HIS A 4 -59.21 -34.78 8.89
C HIS A 4 -59.67 -34.30 10.30
N LEU A 5 -59.48 -33.04 10.62
CA LEU A 5 -60.37 -31.86 10.47
C LEU A 5 -59.87 -30.74 11.40
N THR A 6 -59.52 -29.56 10.90
CA THR A 6 -60.20 -28.30 10.71
C THR A 6 -60.79 -27.55 11.95
N LYS A 7 -60.48 -26.22 11.93
CA LYS A 7 -61.22 -25.04 12.45
C LYS A 7 -61.15 -24.79 13.96
N SER A 8 -61.11 -23.56 14.45
CA SER A 8 -61.61 -22.25 14.04
C SER A 8 -61.21 -21.18 15.07
N SER A 9 -60.76 -20.03 14.56
CA SER A 9 -61.04 -18.65 14.99
C SER A 9 -61.65 -18.31 16.35
N ARG A 10 -61.09 -17.26 16.95
CA ARG A 10 -61.65 -16.02 17.58
C ARG A 10 -60.64 -15.57 18.64
N GLY A 11 -59.99 -14.42 18.64
CA GLY A 11 -60.53 -13.10 18.67
C GLY A 11 -60.84 -12.66 20.10
N CYS A 12 -59.88 -11.94 20.74
CA CYS A 12 -60.30 -11.01 21.81
C CYS A 12 -59.24 -9.92 22.00
N GLU A 13 -59.70 -8.71 21.92
CA GLU A 13 -59.02 -7.42 22.09
C GLU A 13 -58.71 -7.11 23.56
N ARG A 14 -57.74 -6.16 23.69
CA ARG A 14 -57.56 -5.12 24.72
C ARG A 14 -56.99 -5.51 26.08
N ARG A 15 -55.89 -4.91 26.48
CA ARG A 15 -55.86 -3.63 27.22
C ARG A 15 -54.44 -3.12 27.42
N TYR A 16 -54.32 -1.81 27.29
CA TYR A 16 -53.21 -0.94 27.69
C TYR A 16 -52.66 -1.23 29.08
N CYS A 17 -51.36 -1.19 29.25
CA CYS A 17 -50.72 -0.61 30.42
C CYS A 17 -49.39 0.03 29.99
N SER A 18 -49.33 1.31 30.20
CA SER A 18 -48.19 2.20 30.04
C SER A 18 -47.19 1.99 31.17
N SER A 19 -45.91 1.90 30.88
CA SER A 19 -44.87 2.39 31.80
C SER A 19 -43.57 2.73 31.06
N SER A 20 -43.29 4.02 31.07
CA SER A 20 -42.00 4.72 31.14
C SER A 20 -40.86 4.24 30.26
N SER A 21 -40.69 4.95 29.17
CA SER A 21 -39.49 5.13 28.37
C SER A 21 -38.35 5.69 29.20
N GLN A 22 -37.23 4.97 29.28
CA GLN A 22 -35.92 5.57 29.51
C GLN A 22 -35.24 5.80 28.17
N ASN A 23 -35.07 7.07 27.84
CA ASN A 23 -34.27 7.57 26.71
C ASN A 23 -32.84 7.11 26.84
N VAL A 24 -32.39 6.15 25.99
CA VAL A 24 -31.03 6.01 25.61
C VAL A 24 -30.82 6.93 24.39
N ARG A 25 -30.14 8.03 24.63
CA ARG A 25 -29.69 8.95 23.56
C ARG A 25 -28.83 8.19 22.61
N GLY A 26 -29.33 7.93 21.42
CA GLY A 26 -28.54 7.48 20.28
C GLY A 26 -27.55 8.57 19.94
N ALA A 27 -26.26 8.21 19.93
CA ALA A 27 -25.23 9.02 19.33
C ALA A 27 -25.62 9.26 17.86
N ALA A 28 -25.73 10.52 17.49
CA ALA A 28 -25.98 10.94 16.12
C ALA A 28 -24.82 10.44 15.26
N GLN A 29 -25.11 9.48 14.41
CA GLN A 29 -24.25 9.06 13.32
C GLN A 29 -24.28 10.24 12.33
N THR A 30 -23.23 11.06 12.37
CA THR A 30 -23.02 12.11 11.39
C THR A 30 -22.64 11.41 10.09
N ASP A 31 -23.59 11.26 9.19
CA ASP A 31 -23.34 10.90 7.80
C ASP A 31 -22.51 12.03 7.17
N VAL A 32 -21.20 11.90 7.17
CA VAL A 32 -20.31 12.75 6.38
C VAL A 32 -20.43 12.29 4.94
N VAL A 33 -21.45 12.78 4.26
CA VAL A 33 -21.53 12.74 2.79
C VAL A 33 -20.50 13.74 2.29
N MET A 34 -19.30 13.28 1.94
CA MET A 34 -18.31 14.07 1.24
C MET A 34 -18.86 14.40 -0.16
N THR A 35 -19.37 15.61 -0.31
CA THR A 35 -19.83 16.14 -1.60
C THR A 35 -18.65 16.34 -2.54
N THR A 36 -18.85 16.01 -3.82
CA THR A 36 -17.90 16.18 -4.95
C THR A 36 -17.55 17.63 -5.32
N SER A 37 -17.94 18.60 -4.50
CA SER A 37 -17.63 20.03 -4.68
C SER A 37 -16.24 20.32 -4.12
N GLY A 38 -15.25 20.49 -5.05
CA GLY A 38 -13.87 20.86 -4.72
C GLY A 38 -12.79 19.93 -5.29
N LEU A 39 -13.15 19.05 -6.24
CA LEU A 39 -12.15 18.28 -6.98
C LEU A 39 -11.55 19.11 -8.10
N THR A 40 -10.24 19.23 -8.11
CA THR A 40 -9.46 19.81 -9.22
C THR A 40 -8.77 18.71 -10.01
N SER A 41 -8.46 18.98 -11.27
CA SER A 41 -7.82 18.00 -12.16
C SER A 41 -6.59 18.62 -12.81
N THR A 42 -5.51 17.82 -12.85
CA THR A 42 -4.29 18.16 -13.57
C THR A 42 -3.75 16.94 -14.31
N THR A 43 -2.77 17.14 -15.19
CA THR A 43 -2.09 16.05 -15.90
C THR A 43 -0.59 16.17 -15.69
N ALA A 44 0.09 15.01 -15.66
CA ALA A 44 1.55 14.93 -15.62
C ALA A 44 2.01 13.73 -16.44
N GLU A 45 3.29 13.68 -16.75
CA GLU A 45 3.90 12.57 -17.48
C GLU A 45 5.21 12.17 -16.81
N LEU A 46 5.55 10.87 -16.91
CA LEU A 46 6.84 10.33 -16.50
C LEU A 46 7.46 9.60 -17.69
N PRO A 47 8.77 9.80 -17.97
CA PRO A 47 9.48 9.03 -18.97
C PRO A 47 9.70 7.60 -18.48
N VAL A 48 9.67 6.66 -19.38
CA VAL A 48 10.02 5.25 -19.15
C VAL A 48 11.39 4.98 -19.73
N VAL A 49 12.33 4.57 -18.90
CA VAL A 49 13.69 4.18 -19.32
C VAL A 49 13.86 2.68 -19.11
N GLY A 50 14.23 1.96 -20.18
CA GLY A 50 14.37 0.51 -20.20
C GLY A 50 13.03 -0.24 -20.18
N PRO A 51 13.05 -1.58 -20.05
CA PRO A 51 11.84 -2.38 -20.04
C PRO A 51 10.92 -2.01 -18.88
N PHE A 52 9.63 -1.88 -19.18
CA PHE A 52 8.59 -1.53 -18.21
C PHE A 52 7.22 -1.99 -18.71
N ASP A 53 6.45 -2.62 -17.85
CA ASP A 53 5.06 -2.96 -18.09
C ASP A 53 4.20 -2.55 -16.87
N LEU A 54 3.34 -1.57 -17.05
CA LEU A 54 2.46 -1.07 -15.99
C LEU A 54 1.53 -2.17 -15.46
N ARG A 55 1.17 -3.14 -16.31
CA ARG A 55 0.36 -4.30 -15.90
C ARG A 55 1.08 -5.14 -14.85
N ASP A 56 2.36 -5.44 -15.05
CA ASP A 56 3.14 -6.26 -14.12
C ASP A 56 3.18 -5.63 -12.73
N ILE A 57 3.29 -4.30 -12.68
CA ILE A 57 3.30 -3.53 -11.44
C ILE A 57 1.91 -3.49 -10.79
N ALA A 58 0.87 -3.21 -11.56
CA ALA A 58 -0.50 -3.15 -11.07
C ALA A 58 -0.94 -4.51 -10.50
N MET A 59 -0.62 -5.60 -11.20
CA MET A 59 -1.02 -6.97 -10.86
C MET A 59 -0.14 -7.66 -9.82
N MET A 60 0.95 -7.02 -9.36
CA MET A 60 1.90 -7.65 -8.42
C MET A 60 1.27 -8.06 -7.08
N GLY A 61 0.14 -7.47 -6.69
CA GLY A 61 -0.57 -7.86 -5.46
C GLY A 61 0.30 -7.71 -4.21
N PHE A 62 0.70 -6.48 -3.86
CA PHE A 62 1.61 -6.18 -2.77
C PHE A 62 0.97 -5.26 -1.72
N GLY A 63 1.25 -5.50 -0.43
CA GLY A 63 0.72 -4.70 0.65
C GLY A 63 -0.81 -4.73 0.66
N HIS A 64 -1.44 -3.58 0.54
CA HIS A 64 -2.89 -3.43 0.47
C HIS A 64 -3.47 -3.61 -0.95
N ARG A 65 -2.64 -3.70 -1.99
CA ARG A 65 -3.10 -3.87 -3.38
C ARG A 65 -3.53 -5.29 -3.63
N ASP A 66 -4.73 -5.48 -4.16
CA ASP A 66 -5.35 -6.78 -4.44
C ASP A 66 -6.08 -6.79 -5.78
N GLU A 67 -5.54 -6.09 -6.75
CA GLU A 67 -6.07 -6.03 -8.10
C GLU A 67 -6.10 -7.43 -8.71
N ARG A 68 -7.26 -7.79 -9.28
CA ARG A 68 -7.48 -9.10 -9.91
C ARG A 68 -7.58 -9.02 -11.44
N SER A 69 -7.65 -7.80 -11.96
CA SER A 69 -7.71 -7.51 -13.38
C SER A 69 -7.06 -6.17 -13.67
N PHE A 70 -6.58 -6.00 -14.89
CA PHE A 70 -5.98 -4.76 -15.35
C PHE A 70 -6.63 -4.37 -16.69
N ASP A 71 -7.20 -3.19 -16.73
CA ASP A 71 -7.93 -2.63 -17.89
C ASP A 71 -7.12 -1.56 -18.64
N GLY A 72 -5.80 -1.52 -18.45
CA GLY A 72 -4.89 -0.52 -19.01
C GLY A 72 -4.65 0.69 -18.11
N VAL A 73 -5.34 0.79 -16.96
CA VAL A 73 -5.21 1.91 -16.03
C VAL A 73 -4.87 1.42 -14.64
N MET A 74 -3.77 1.92 -14.08
CA MET A 74 -3.43 1.74 -12.66
C MET A 74 -4.00 2.91 -11.86
N ARG A 75 -4.82 2.61 -10.87
CA ARG A 75 -5.48 3.60 -10.02
C ARG A 75 -4.82 3.64 -8.66
N MET A 76 -4.47 4.84 -8.22
CA MET A 76 -3.80 5.09 -6.95
C MET A 76 -4.46 6.25 -6.23
N ALA A 77 -4.67 6.14 -4.92
CA ALA A 77 -5.14 7.25 -4.09
C ALA A 77 -4.33 7.27 -2.79
N PHE A 78 -3.69 8.40 -2.49
CA PHE A 78 -2.71 8.49 -1.42
C PHE A 78 -2.57 9.92 -0.88
N CYS A 79 -1.92 10.03 0.28
CA CYS A 79 -1.44 11.31 0.81
C CYS A 79 -0.15 11.72 0.09
N LEU A 80 -0.05 12.97 -0.35
CA LEU A 80 1.08 13.48 -1.12
C LEU A 80 2.35 13.54 -0.26
N ASP A 81 3.47 13.07 -0.79
CA ASP A 81 4.77 13.21 -0.14
C ASP A 81 5.14 14.68 0.07
N GLY A 82 5.75 14.98 1.21
CA GLY A 82 6.05 16.35 1.61
C GLY A 82 4.87 17.10 2.25
N ASP A 83 3.62 16.69 1.94
CA ASP A 83 2.42 17.18 2.61
C ASP A 83 1.37 16.05 2.74
N TYR A 84 1.50 15.22 3.74
CA TYR A 84 0.56 14.12 3.99
C TYR A 84 -0.87 14.58 4.37
N GLU A 85 -1.10 15.87 4.58
CA GLU A 85 -2.46 16.41 4.75
C GLU A 85 -3.18 16.61 3.40
N ARG A 86 -2.46 16.45 2.28
CA ARG A 86 -2.98 16.60 0.93
C ARG A 86 -3.34 15.24 0.32
N HIS A 87 -4.62 15.01 0.05
CA HIS A 87 -5.08 13.82 -0.67
C HIS A 87 -5.03 14.01 -2.18
N VAL A 88 -4.54 13.02 -2.89
CA VAL A 88 -4.51 12.96 -4.35
C VAL A 88 -4.96 11.60 -4.88
N GLY A 89 -5.64 11.61 -6.01
CA GLY A 89 -6.01 10.43 -6.78
C GLY A 89 -5.35 10.46 -8.16
N VAL A 90 -4.74 9.36 -8.61
CA VAL A 90 -4.00 9.24 -9.86
C VAL A 90 -4.50 8.07 -10.66
N ALA A 91 -4.89 8.30 -11.91
CA ALA A 91 -5.09 7.29 -12.92
C ALA A 91 -3.89 7.31 -13.87
N ALA A 92 -3.05 6.27 -13.81
CA ALA A 92 -1.83 6.14 -14.61
C ALA A 92 -2.06 5.18 -15.77
N GLN A 93 -1.62 5.58 -16.97
CA GLN A 93 -1.72 4.79 -18.20
C GLN A 93 -0.39 4.81 -18.96
N GLN A 94 0.10 3.64 -19.36
CA GLN A 94 1.31 3.56 -20.17
C GLN A 94 0.96 3.81 -21.65
N VAL A 95 1.66 4.76 -22.27
CA VAL A 95 1.52 5.13 -23.67
C VAL A 95 2.92 5.18 -24.31
N GLY A 96 3.31 4.11 -24.98
CA GLY A 96 4.65 3.96 -25.53
C GLY A 96 5.72 4.02 -24.42
N ASP A 97 6.63 4.96 -24.54
CA ASP A 97 7.74 5.22 -23.63
C ASP A 97 7.41 6.24 -22.51
N ARG A 98 6.13 6.45 -22.22
CA ARG A 98 5.65 7.39 -21.20
C ARG A 98 4.58 6.78 -20.33
N LEU A 99 4.53 7.23 -19.10
CA LEU A 99 3.42 7.01 -18.17
C LEU A 99 2.63 8.32 -18.06
N GLU A 100 1.44 8.36 -18.62
CA GLU A 100 0.52 9.49 -18.53
C GLU A 100 -0.27 9.41 -17.21
N LEU A 101 -0.34 10.53 -16.49
CA LEU A 101 -1.00 10.65 -15.20
C LEU A 101 -2.18 11.62 -15.31
N LYS A 102 -3.39 11.13 -15.05
CA LYS A 102 -4.57 11.98 -14.80
C LYS A 102 -4.75 12.08 -13.30
N VAL A 103 -4.61 13.29 -12.78
CA VAL A 103 -4.55 13.55 -11.34
C VAL A 103 -5.81 14.29 -10.91
N LYS A 104 -6.36 13.89 -9.78
CA LYS A 104 -7.41 14.60 -9.05
C LYS A 104 -6.90 14.94 -7.65
N SER A 105 -7.19 16.16 -7.17
CA SER A 105 -6.90 16.57 -5.80
C SER A 105 -8.11 17.17 -5.13
N LEU A 106 -8.19 17.07 -3.82
CA LEU A 106 -9.20 17.75 -3.01
C LEU A 106 -8.72 19.16 -2.69
N GLY A 107 -9.65 20.13 -2.70
CA GLY A 107 -9.38 21.54 -2.43
C GLY A 107 -8.75 22.27 -3.63
N ASP A 108 -7.80 23.14 -3.37
CA ASP A 108 -7.16 23.97 -4.40
C ASP A 108 -6.40 23.13 -5.44
N PRO A 109 -6.21 23.64 -6.67
CA PRO A 109 -5.34 23.02 -7.66
C PRO A 109 -3.93 22.78 -7.09
N LEU A 110 -3.28 21.69 -7.53
CA LEU A 110 -1.89 21.45 -7.15
C LEU A 110 -1.00 22.56 -7.71
N SER A 111 -0.12 23.09 -6.88
CA SER A 111 0.97 23.97 -7.27
C SER A 111 2.02 23.22 -8.09
N ASP A 112 2.89 23.91 -8.80
CA ASP A 112 3.99 23.30 -9.55
C ASP A 112 4.90 22.44 -8.65
N THR A 113 5.13 22.88 -7.41
CA THR A 113 5.92 22.11 -6.42
C THR A 113 5.21 20.81 -6.03
N GLU A 114 3.90 20.85 -5.80
CA GLU A 114 3.11 19.65 -5.48
C GLU A 114 3.00 18.70 -6.68
N VAL A 115 2.90 19.22 -7.91
CA VAL A 115 2.94 18.40 -9.13
C VAL A 115 4.29 17.69 -9.25
N GLU A 116 5.40 18.36 -8.94
CA GLU A 116 6.72 17.73 -8.98
C GLU A 116 6.89 16.68 -7.85
N ALA A 117 6.40 16.94 -6.64
CA ALA A 117 6.36 15.95 -5.56
C ALA A 117 5.54 14.73 -5.96
N LEU A 118 4.37 14.94 -6.58
CA LEU A 118 3.53 13.85 -7.10
C LEU A 118 4.26 13.03 -8.18
N ARG A 119 4.95 13.68 -9.12
CA ARG A 119 5.74 13.00 -10.15
C ARG A 119 6.79 12.09 -9.53
N LYS A 120 7.57 12.60 -8.57
CA LYS A 120 8.58 11.83 -7.82
C LYS A 120 7.96 10.66 -7.06
N GLN A 121 6.87 10.91 -6.35
CA GLN A 121 6.16 9.89 -5.59
C GLN A 121 5.64 8.77 -6.50
N VAL A 122 4.98 9.10 -7.62
CA VAL A 122 4.50 8.10 -8.58
C VAL A 122 5.67 7.35 -9.22
N ALA A 123 6.74 8.05 -9.62
CA ALA A 123 7.94 7.42 -10.18
C ALA A 123 8.52 6.38 -9.19
N ARG A 124 8.66 6.74 -7.91
CA ARG A 124 9.10 5.80 -6.86
C ARG A 124 8.12 4.63 -6.70
N VAL A 125 6.82 4.88 -6.64
CA VAL A 125 5.79 3.84 -6.43
C VAL A 125 5.81 2.77 -7.52
N VAL A 126 6.11 3.15 -8.75
CA VAL A 126 6.22 2.23 -9.89
C VAL A 126 7.66 1.95 -10.30
N SER A 127 8.66 2.37 -9.47
CA SER A 127 10.09 2.19 -9.70
C SER A 127 10.58 2.72 -11.06
N LEU A 128 10.06 3.87 -11.49
CA LEU A 128 10.55 4.63 -12.64
C LEU A 128 11.62 5.66 -12.25
N ASP A 129 11.91 5.80 -10.96
CA ASP A 129 12.99 6.63 -10.40
C ASP A 129 14.37 5.97 -10.48
N HIS A 130 14.45 4.77 -11.06
CA HIS A 130 15.66 3.98 -11.24
C HIS A 130 15.87 3.61 -12.72
N ASP A 131 17.14 3.35 -13.09
CA ASP A 131 17.53 2.90 -14.42
C ASP A 131 17.14 1.43 -14.65
N GLY A 132 15.98 1.22 -15.28
CA GLY A 132 15.47 -0.12 -15.59
C GLY A 132 16.27 -0.82 -16.68
N GLU A 133 16.99 -0.10 -17.54
CA GLU A 133 17.88 -0.71 -18.54
C GLU A 133 19.10 -1.32 -17.87
N ALA A 134 19.72 -0.63 -16.91
CA ALA A 134 20.83 -1.18 -16.12
C ALA A 134 20.42 -2.43 -15.34
N PHE A 135 19.22 -2.44 -14.76
CA PHE A 135 18.67 -3.65 -14.12
C PHE A 135 18.46 -4.80 -15.11
N HIS A 136 17.91 -4.51 -16.28
CA HIS A 136 17.70 -5.49 -17.34
C HIS A 136 19.04 -6.13 -17.76
N GLN A 137 20.07 -5.33 -17.99
CA GLN A 137 21.40 -5.81 -18.38
C GLN A 137 22.06 -6.66 -17.27
N LEU A 138 21.89 -6.28 -15.99
CA LEU A 138 22.32 -7.13 -14.89
C LEU A 138 21.63 -8.51 -14.94
N CYS A 139 20.31 -8.53 -15.11
CA CYS A 139 19.58 -9.79 -15.19
C CYS A 139 20.05 -10.67 -16.34
N LEU A 140 20.38 -10.09 -17.50
CA LEU A 140 20.87 -10.84 -18.65
C LEU A 140 22.32 -11.39 -18.46
N SER A 141 23.08 -10.80 -17.55
CA SER A 141 24.47 -11.25 -17.27
C SER A 141 24.56 -12.52 -16.42
N ASP A 142 23.49 -12.88 -15.70
CA ASP A 142 23.40 -14.10 -14.89
C ASP A 142 22.35 -15.06 -15.50
N PRO A 143 22.72 -16.30 -15.88
CA PRO A 143 21.80 -17.24 -16.52
C PRO A 143 20.55 -17.58 -15.68
N VAL A 144 20.66 -17.57 -14.35
CA VAL A 144 19.53 -17.82 -13.44
C VAL A 144 18.59 -16.62 -13.42
N LEU A 145 19.15 -15.41 -13.27
CA LEU A 145 18.37 -14.17 -13.32
C LEU A 145 17.69 -13.99 -14.68
N ALA A 146 18.44 -14.22 -15.79
CA ALA A 146 17.91 -14.11 -17.15
C ALA A 146 16.66 -14.98 -17.35
N ARG A 147 16.72 -16.26 -16.94
CA ARG A 147 15.60 -17.19 -17.05
C ARG A 147 14.36 -16.70 -16.28
N ILE A 148 14.55 -16.12 -15.11
CA ILE A 148 13.44 -15.60 -14.28
C ILE A 148 12.91 -14.29 -14.85
N HIS A 149 13.81 -13.35 -15.15
CA HIS A 149 13.50 -12.02 -15.67
C HIS A 149 12.73 -12.09 -17.00
N MET A 150 13.07 -13.03 -17.88
CA MET A 150 12.39 -13.22 -19.17
C MET A 150 10.93 -13.67 -19.06
N LYS A 151 10.46 -14.09 -17.87
CA LYS A 151 9.03 -14.33 -17.64
C LYS A 151 8.21 -13.03 -17.61
N ALA A 152 8.82 -11.92 -17.19
CA ALA A 152 8.24 -10.58 -17.13
C ALA A 152 9.35 -9.53 -17.32
N PRO A 153 9.80 -9.25 -18.57
CA PRO A 153 10.94 -8.34 -18.82
C PRO A 153 10.70 -6.90 -18.34
N GLY A 154 9.43 -6.49 -18.27
CA GLY A 154 9.03 -5.18 -17.75
C GLY A 154 8.87 -5.12 -16.24
N PHE A 155 9.19 -6.21 -15.53
CA PHE A 155 9.04 -6.28 -14.08
C PHE A 155 9.91 -5.26 -13.36
N ARG A 156 9.26 -4.51 -12.46
CA ARG A 156 9.90 -3.65 -11.47
C ARG A 156 9.17 -3.81 -10.12
N PRO A 157 9.84 -3.66 -8.98
CA PRO A 157 9.17 -3.74 -7.69
C PRO A 157 8.07 -2.68 -7.55
N ALA A 158 6.83 -3.08 -7.27
CA ALA A 158 5.81 -2.14 -6.84
C ALA A 158 6.04 -1.71 -5.39
N LEU A 159 5.93 -0.42 -5.07
CA LEU A 159 6.14 0.09 -3.72
C LEU A 159 4.83 0.53 -3.07
N PHE A 160 4.83 0.72 -1.73
CA PHE A 160 3.80 1.49 -1.04
C PHE A 160 3.78 2.92 -1.55
N TYR A 161 2.64 3.59 -1.41
CA TYR A 161 2.54 4.96 -1.88
C TYR A 161 3.47 5.91 -1.13
N SER A 162 3.69 5.66 0.17
CA SER A 162 4.60 6.44 1.01
C SER A 162 5.08 5.65 2.24
N PRO A 163 6.15 6.09 2.93
CA PRO A 163 6.52 5.55 4.24
C PRO A 163 5.42 5.69 5.29
N TYR A 164 4.62 6.76 5.23
CA TYR A 164 3.44 6.93 6.08
C TYR A 164 2.44 5.79 5.90
N GLU A 165 2.04 5.50 4.66
CA GLU A 165 1.09 4.41 4.38
C GLU A 165 1.67 3.03 4.68
N ALA A 166 2.97 2.83 4.46
CA ALA A 166 3.65 1.59 4.83
C ALA A 166 3.68 1.37 6.36
N ALA A 167 3.88 2.44 7.13
CA ALA A 167 3.82 2.38 8.59
C ALA A 167 2.40 2.09 9.08
N LEU A 168 1.37 2.75 8.51
CA LEU A 168 -0.04 2.41 8.78
C LEU A 168 -0.34 0.94 8.49
N TRP A 169 0.05 0.47 7.30
CA TRP A 169 -0.13 -0.92 6.91
C TRP A 169 0.54 -1.88 7.91
N SER A 170 1.74 -1.57 8.36
CA SER A 170 2.49 -2.37 9.32
C SER A 170 1.73 -2.54 10.64
N ILE A 171 1.09 -1.49 11.14
CA ILE A 171 0.28 -1.54 12.36
C ILE A 171 -1.03 -2.32 12.12
N ILE A 172 -1.72 -2.07 11.02
CA ILE A 172 -3.02 -2.68 10.70
C ILE A 172 -2.88 -4.18 10.44
N SER A 173 -1.87 -4.58 9.67
CA SER A 173 -1.70 -5.96 9.17
C SER A 173 -0.94 -6.88 10.11
N ALA A 174 -0.23 -6.36 11.13
CA ALA A 174 0.61 -7.18 12.00
C ALA A 174 -0.17 -8.33 12.65
N ARG A 175 0.37 -9.55 12.51
CA ARG A 175 -0.22 -10.80 13.02
C ARG A 175 -1.64 -11.08 12.51
N ARG A 176 -1.96 -10.64 11.30
CA ARG A 176 -3.24 -10.90 10.62
C ARG A 176 -3.01 -11.48 9.24
N ALA A 177 -4.00 -12.18 8.71
CA ALA A 177 -4.02 -12.51 7.29
C ALA A 177 -4.06 -11.22 6.46
N ARG A 178 -3.38 -11.20 5.32
CA ARG A 178 -3.32 -10.03 4.42
C ARG A 178 -4.72 -9.50 4.06
N SER A 179 -5.68 -10.39 3.78
CA SER A 179 -7.07 -10.03 3.47
C SER A 179 -7.76 -9.27 4.60
N GLN A 180 -7.51 -9.65 5.86
CA GLN A 180 -8.03 -8.93 7.01
C GLN A 180 -7.43 -7.52 7.12
N GLY A 181 -6.12 -7.39 6.84
CA GLY A 181 -5.45 -6.08 6.77
C GLY A 181 -6.07 -5.18 5.69
N ILE A 182 -6.32 -5.71 4.49
CA ILE A 182 -6.98 -5.00 3.37
C ILE A 182 -8.37 -4.52 3.80
N THR A 183 -9.19 -5.39 4.40
CA THR A 183 -10.53 -5.04 4.87
C THR A 183 -10.50 -3.92 5.93
N LEU A 184 -9.57 -4.00 6.89
CA LEU A 184 -9.44 -2.98 7.94
C LEU A 184 -8.96 -1.63 7.38
N ARG A 185 -7.96 -1.65 6.46
CA ARG A 185 -7.52 -0.45 5.77
C ARG A 185 -8.67 0.17 4.97
N GLY A 186 -9.41 -0.63 4.20
CA GLY A 186 -10.57 -0.16 3.44
C GLY A 186 -11.60 0.52 4.32
N ARG A 187 -12.01 -0.13 5.42
CA ARG A 187 -12.96 0.45 6.39
C ARG A 187 -12.46 1.78 6.97
N MET A 188 -11.19 1.85 7.36
CA MET A 188 -10.60 3.08 7.87
C MET A 188 -10.59 4.18 6.81
N SER A 189 -10.27 3.83 5.55
CA SER A 189 -10.29 4.76 4.43
C SER A 189 -11.70 5.25 4.08
N GLU A 190 -12.71 4.38 4.13
CA GLU A 190 -14.11 4.74 3.90
C GLU A 190 -14.64 5.72 4.94
N LEU A 191 -14.28 5.52 6.22
CA LEU A 191 -14.83 6.31 7.33
C LEU A 191 -14.09 7.63 7.55
N TYR A 192 -12.78 7.67 7.30
CA TYR A 192 -11.91 8.77 7.74
C TYR A 192 -10.94 9.28 6.66
N GLY A 193 -10.87 8.60 5.54
CA GLY A 193 -10.02 8.98 4.40
C GLY A 193 -10.77 9.76 3.33
N ALA A 194 -10.28 9.65 2.10
CA ALA A 194 -10.87 10.27 0.92
C ALA A 194 -11.19 9.23 -0.15
N SER A 195 -12.11 9.55 -1.06
CA SER A 195 -12.46 8.74 -2.22
C SER A 195 -12.35 9.54 -3.50
N PHE A 196 -11.73 8.95 -4.52
CA PHE A 196 -11.59 9.52 -5.86
C PHE A 196 -12.23 8.61 -6.90
N GLU A 197 -13.07 9.16 -7.74
CA GLU A 197 -13.56 8.51 -8.96
C GLU A 197 -12.45 8.59 -10.02
N LEU A 198 -11.75 7.47 -10.27
CA LEU A 198 -10.63 7.39 -11.21
C LEU A 198 -10.98 6.44 -12.37
N SER A 199 -11.18 6.99 -13.56
CA SER A 199 -11.51 6.20 -14.76
C SER A 199 -12.64 5.18 -14.49
N GLY A 200 -13.76 5.62 -13.93
CA GLY A 200 -14.94 4.81 -13.67
C GLY A 200 -14.89 3.93 -12.42
N THR A 201 -13.87 4.10 -11.56
CA THR A 201 -13.71 3.30 -10.35
C THR A 201 -13.44 4.18 -9.14
N ALA A 202 -14.21 3.99 -8.06
CA ALA A 202 -13.94 4.64 -6.77
C ALA A 202 -12.69 4.04 -6.12
N THR A 203 -11.73 4.89 -5.81
CA THR A 203 -10.43 4.51 -5.22
C THR A 203 -10.24 5.24 -3.89
N LEU A 204 -10.02 4.49 -2.82
CA LEU A 204 -9.96 4.99 -1.46
C LEU A 204 -8.52 5.35 -1.04
N CYS A 205 -8.40 6.52 -0.41
CA CYS A 205 -7.19 6.98 0.24
C CYS A 205 -7.26 6.78 1.76
N VAL A 206 -6.15 6.50 2.43
CA VAL A 206 -6.08 6.46 3.90
C VAL A 206 -6.32 7.86 4.49
N PRO A 207 -6.70 7.97 5.79
CA PRO A 207 -6.78 9.25 6.47
C PRO A 207 -5.46 10.03 6.41
N THR A 208 -5.54 11.36 6.38
CA THR A 208 -4.38 12.22 6.63
C THR A 208 -3.88 12.05 8.06
N PRO A 209 -2.65 12.45 8.40
CA PRO A 209 -2.16 12.41 9.78
C PRO A 209 -3.08 13.14 10.77
N SER A 210 -3.58 14.32 10.45
CA SER A 210 -4.51 15.05 11.30
C SER A 210 -5.83 14.30 11.49
N ALA A 211 -6.44 13.79 10.42
CA ALA A 211 -7.65 12.99 10.52
C ALA A 211 -7.44 11.69 11.31
N LEU A 212 -6.26 11.06 11.19
CA LEU A 212 -5.91 9.85 11.91
C LEU A 212 -5.84 10.07 13.43
N LEU A 213 -5.36 11.24 13.88
CA LEU A 213 -5.27 11.61 15.29
C LEU A 213 -6.64 11.77 15.96
N GLU A 214 -7.70 12.08 15.19
CA GLU A 214 -9.06 12.22 15.68
C GLU A 214 -9.81 10.86 15.82
N ILE A 215 -9.20 9.78 15.36
CA ILE A 215 -9.82 8.45 15.39
C ILE A 215 -9.68 7.84 16.79
N GLU A 216 -10.79 7.73 17.51
CA GLU A 216 -10.81 7.09 18.82
C GLU A 216 -10.91 5.55 18.73
N SER A 217 -11.61 5.04 17.73
CA SER A 217 -11.78 3.60 17.53
C SER A 217 -12.09 3.23 16.08
N VAL A 218 -11.67 2.03 15.68
CA VAL A 218 -12.04 1.40 14.41
C VAL A 218 -12.47 -0.03 14.71
N SER A 219 -13.65 -0.42 14.25
CA SER A 219 -14.17 -1.78 14.45
C SER A 219 -13.17 -2.82 13.89
N GLY A 220 -12.71 -3.70 14.76
CA GLY A 220 -11.69 -4.73 14.46
C GLY A 220 -10.25 -4.32 14.77
N LEU A 221 -10.00 -3.10 15.24
CA LEU A 221 -8.71 -2.67 15.76
C LEU A 221 -8.77 -2.50 17.29
N PRO A 222 -7.91 -3.18 18.07
CA PRO A 222 -7.77 -2.95 19.51
C PRO A 222 -7.25 -1.53 19.80
N ALA A 223 -7.55 -1.00 20.99
CA ALA A 223 -7.17 0.36 21.40
C ALA A 223 -5.64 0.60 21.35
N ASP A 224 -4.83 -0.41 21.70
CA ASP A 224 -3.37 -0.30 21.59
C ASP A 224 -2.88 -0.05 20.17
N ARG A 225 -3.63 -0.56 19.16
CA ARG A 225 -3.34 -0.29 17.75
C ARG A 225 -3.70 1.14 17.35
N ILE A 226 -4.79 1.68 17.87
CA ILE A 226 -5.15 3.08 17.63
C ILE A 226 -4.04 4.00 18.19
N LEU A 227 -3.54 3.75 19.39
CA LEU A 227 -2.42 4.51 19.96
C LEU A 227 -1.15 4.44 19.10
N ARG A 228 -0.85 3.27 18.51
CA ARG A 228 0.28 3.12 17.58
C ARG A 228 0.05 3.86 16.26
N LEU A 229 -1.18 3.87 15.75
CA LEU A 229 -1.54 4.65 14.57
C LEU A 229 -1.40 6.15 14.83
N HIS A 230 -1.78 6.64 16.03
CA HIS A 230 -1.52 8.02 16.44
C HIS A 230 -0.03 8.35 16.50
N ALA A 231 0.82 7.43 17.00
CA ALA A 231 2.27 7.63 16.99
C ALA A 231 2.82 7.73 15.55
N VAL A 232 2.29 6.95 14.61
CA VAL A 232 2.62 7.04 13.17
C VAL A 232 2.19 8.40 12.60
N ALA A 233 0.97 8.87 12.90
CA ALA A 233 0.48 10.18 12.47
C ALA A 233 1.37 11.32 12.97
N GLN A 234 1.71 11.31 14.27
CA GLN A 234 2.63 12.28 14.86
C GLN A 234 4.03 12.24 14.23
N ALA A 235 4.53 11.05 13.91
CA ALA A 235 5.81 10.90 13.23
C ALA A 235 5.77 11.47 11.81
N ALA A 236 4.67 11.28 11.08
CA ALA A 236 4.45 11.86 9.77
C ALA A 236 4.44 13.40 9.83
N GLN A 237 3.71 13.99 10.78
CA GLN A 237 3.66 15.44 10.98
C GLN A 237 5.02 16.06 11.36
N ARG A 238 5.90 15.28 12.01
CA ARG A 238 7.28 15.71 12.33
C ARG A 238 8.29 15.46 11.22
N GLY A 239 7.87 14.93 10.05
CA GLY A 239 8.76 14.61 8.95
C GLY A 239 9.61 13.35 9.16
N VAL A 240 9.38 12.56 10.22
CA VAL A 240 10.10 11.29 10.46
C VAL A 240 9.85 10.28 9.33
N LEU A 241 8.68 10.32 8.72
CA LEU A 241 8.25 9.45 7.62
C LEU A 241 8.39 10.11 6.25
N ASP A 242 9.23 11.14 6.12
CA ASP A 242 9.53 11.77 4.83
C ASP A 242 10.30 10.79 3.94
N ALA A 243 9.82 10.60 2.70
CA ALA A 243 10.35 9.60 1.78
C ALA A 243 11.74 9.98 1.25
N ASP A 244 11.95 11.26 0.92
CA ASP A 244 13.22 11.74 0.37
C ASP A 244 14.31 11.68 1.45
N ARG A 245 13.97 12.07 2.68
CA ARG A 245 14.88 11.98 3.82
C ARG A 245 15.29 10.55 4.13
N LEU A 246 14.32 9.64 4.29
CA LEU A 246 14.59 8.24 4.58
C LEU A 246 15.31 7.54 3.42
N GLY A 247 14.99 7.91 2.18
CA GLY A 247 15.65 7.40 0.98
C GLY A 247 17.10 7.84 0.83
N ALA A 248 17.48 9.00 1.40
CA ALA A 248 18.85 9.52 1.42
C ALA A 248 19.73 8.94 2.55
N MET A 249 19.13 8.30 3.56
CA MET A 249 19.86 7.68 4.66
C MET A 249 20.42 6.31 4.26
N ALA A 250 21.45 5.84 4.97
CA ALA A 250 21.84 4.43 4.88
C ALA A 250 20.66 3.54 5.34
N PRO A 251 20.39 2.40 4.66
CA PRO A 251 19.25 1.54 5.00
C PRO A 251 19.18 1.15 6.48
N GLU A 252 20.32 0.86 7.10
CA GLU A 252 20.44 0.46 8.50
C GLU A 252 20.09 1.61 9.46
N GLU A 253 20.48 2.83 9.12
CA GLU A 253 20.17 4.05 9.91
C GLU A 253 18.67 4.37 9.81
N ALA A 254 18.10 4.31 8.61
CA ALA A 254 16.67 4.50 8.39
C ALA A 254 15.84 3.44 9.15
N GLN A 255 16.28 2.17 9.14
CA GLN A 255 15.64 1.10 9.90
C GLN A 255 15.71 1.35 11.42
N ALA A 256 16.87 1.76 11.93
CA ALA A 256 17.05 2.05 13.35
C ALA A 256 16.15 3.18 13.82
N GLU A 257 15.99 4.23 13.02
CA GLU A 257 15.07 5.33 13.32
C GLU A 257 13.60 4.88 13.31
N LEU A 258 13.18 4.14 12.28
CA LEU A 258 11.81 3.63 12.17
C LEU A 258 11.44 2.68 13.30
N GLN A 259 12.39 1.93 13.86
CA GLN A 259 12.17 1.04 15.01
C GLN A 259 11.88 1.79 16.32
N GLN A 260 12.08 3.10 16.38
CA GLN A 260 11.65 3.91 17.53
C GLN A 260 10.11 4.10 17.56
N LEU A 261 9.42 3.82 16.45
CA LEU A 261 7.97 3.92 16.38
C LEU A 261 7.30 2.70 17.04
N PRO A 262 6.35 2.90 17.96
CA PRO A 262 5.66 1.82 18.64
C PRO A 262 4.98 0.85 17.67
N GLY A 263 5.44 -0.40 17.64
CA GLY A 263 4.89 -1.47 16.81
C GLY A 263 5.59 -1.64 15.45
N ILE A 264 6.61 -0.86 15.15
CA ILE A 264 7.51 -1.05 14.02
C ILE A 264 8.76 -1.78 14.51
N GLY A 265 8.83 -3.09 14.26
CA GLY A 265 10.01 -3.92 14.56
C GLY A 265 10.93 -4.09 13.35
N PRO A 266 11.99 -4.92 13.47
CA PRO A 266 12.99 -5.10 12.40
C PRO A 266 12.40 -5.48 11.04
N PHE A 267 11.42 -6.36 11.00
CA PHE A 267 10.75 -6.76 9.74
C PHE A 267 10.03 -5.59 9.07
N TYR A 268 9.24 -4.81 9.83
CA TYR A 268 8.47 -3.72 9.25
C TYR A 268 9.34 -2.49 8.94
N SER A 269 10.38 -2.20 9.71
CA SER A 269 11.33 -1.13 9.38
C SER A 269 12.07 -1.44 8.08
N SER A 270 12.56 -2.67 7.90
CA SER A 270 13.15 -3.13 6.63
C SER A 270 12.13 -3.02 5.48
N LEU A 271 10.90 -3.49 5.68
CA LEU A 271 9.84 -3.39 4.67
C LEU A 271 9.57 -1.95 4.23
N ILE A 272 9.51 -0.99 5.17
CA ILE A 272 9.31 0.43 4.86
C ILE A 272 10.48 0.96 4.02
N VAL A 273 11.72 0.70 4.45
CA VAL A 273 12.94 1.14 3.76
C VAL A 273 12.99 0.62 2.33
N ILE A 274 12.82 -0.68 2.13
CA ILE A 274 12.95 -1.28 0.78
C ILE A 274 11.70 -1.10 -0.10
N ARG A 275 10.49 -0.99 0.50
CA ARG A 275 9.23 -1.01 -0.26
C ARG A 275 8.40 0.26 -0.15
N ALA A 276 8.92 1.31 0.51
CA ALA A 276 8.28 2.63 0.52
C ALA A 276 9.28 3.75 0.26
N CYS A 277 10.53 3.63 0.73
CA CYS A 277 11.59 4.61 0.40
C CYS A 277 12.31 4.30 -0.92
N GLY A 278 12.17 3.08 -1.47
CA GLY A 278 12.69 2.73 -2.80
C GLY A 278 14.16 2.30 -2.82
N HIS A 279 14.74 1.88 -1.69
CA HIS A 279 16.12 1.39 -1.68
C HIS A 279 16.30 0.15 -2.59
N ALA A 280 16.95 0.34 -3.74
CA ALA A 280 17.15 -0.71 -4.73
C ALA A 280 18.22 -1.73 -4.32
N ASP A 281 19.17 -1.33 -3.47
CA ASP A 281 20.37 -2.11 -3.14
C ASP A 281 20.50 -2.49 -1.65
N ALA A 282 19.38 -2.66 -0.94
CA ALA A 282 19.38 -3.23 0.40
C ALA A 282 19.20 -4.75 0.32
N PRO A 283 20.05 -5.58 0.95
CA PRO A 283 19.86 -7.02 0.94
C PRO A 283 18.66 -7.41 1.79
N THR A 284 17.85 -8.35 1.30
CA THR A 284 16.65 -8.84 2.01
C THR A 284 16.97 -10.16 2.71
N VAL A 285 17.57 -10.08 3.89
CA VAL A 285 17.79 -11.22 4.78
C VAL A 285 16.61 -11.41 5.74
N GLY A 286 16.42 -12.63 6.24
CA GLY A 286 15.36 -12.92 7.21
C GLY A 286 13.94 -12.94 6.61
N GLU A 287 13.80 -13.06 5.30
CA GLU A 287 12.52 -13.29 4.61
C GLU A 287 12.49 -14.70 3.99
N PRO A 288 11.91 -15.68 4.71
CA PRO A 288 12.02 -17.11 4.33
C PRO A 288 11.51 -17.44 2.93
N ARG A 289 10.50 -16.72 2.45
CA ARG A 289 9.95 -16.98 1.10
C ARG A 289 10.89 -16.51 0.00
N SER A 290 11.56 -15.39 0.19
CA SER A 290 12.57 -14.92 -0.76
C SER A 290 13.79 -15.84 -0.76
N GLN A 291 14.26 -16.27 0.42
CA GLN A 291 15.37 -17.22 0.55
C GLN A 291 15.04 -18.55 -0.14
N ALA A 292 13.85 -19.11 0.10
CA ALA A 292 13.42 -20.35 -0.55
C ALA A 292 13.31 -20.22 -2.08
N ALA A 293 12.79 -19.09 -2.58
CA ALA A 293 12.69 -18.85 -4.02
C ALA A 293 14.08 -18.72 -4.67
N ILE A 294 15.01 -18.03 -4.02
CA ILE A 294 16.42 -17.89 -4.48
C ILE A 294 17.12 -19.25 -4.45
N GLN A 295 17.01 -19.98 -3.33
CA GLN A 295 17.57 -21.32 -3.17
C GLN A 295 17.11 -22.26 -4.30
N GLN A 296 15.81 -22.29 -4.56
CA GLN A 296 15.23 -23.12 -5.63
C GLN A 296 15.72 -22.68 -7.02
N ALA A 297 15.78 -21.37 -7.28
CA ALA A 297 16.15 -20.84 -8.58
C ALA A 297 17.63 -21.15 -8.94
N TYR A 298 18.52 -21.08 -7.95
CA TYR A 298 19.96 -21.37 -8.09
C TYR A 298 20.30 -22.85 -7.92
N GLY A 299 19.30 -23.72 -7.59
CA GLY A 299 19.53 -25.15 -7.44
C GLY A 299 20.39 -25.50 -6.22
N ILE A 300 20.29 -24.72 -5.14
CA ILE A 300 21.02 -24.96 -3.90
C ILE A 300 20.30 -26.06 -3.12
N ASP A 301 20.99 -27.13 -2.77
CA ASP A 301 20.43 -28.35 -2.20
C ASP A 301 20.36 -28.38 -0.65
N HIS A 302 20.79 -27.30 -0.01
CA HIS A 302 20.74 -27.11 1.44
C HIS A 302 20.00 -25.81 1.79
N GLU A 303 19.65 -25.65 3.06
CA GLU A 303 19.03 -24.41 3.55
C GLU A 303 20.02 -23.24 3.43
N LEU A 304 19.64 -22.21 2.65
CA LEU A 304 20.48 -21.04 2.38
C LEU A 304 20.55 -20.18 3.65
N SER A 305 21.73 -20.07 4.23
CA SER A 305 22.00 -19.19 5.38
C SER A 305 22.01 -17.72 4.96
N ASP A 306 21.79 -16.81 5.92
CA ASP A 306 21.86 -15.36 5.67
C ASP A 306 23.23 -14.94 5.15
N ALA A 307 24.32 -15.57 5.62
CA ALA A 307 25.68 -15.29 5.15
C ALA A 307 25.89 -15.70 3.68
N GLU A 308 25.41 -16.86 3.27
CA GLU A 308 25.47 -17.33 1.90
C GLU A 308 24.60 -16.48 0.98
N LEU A 309 23.38 -16.11 1.44
CA LEU A 309 22.50 -15.18 0.72
C LEU A 309 23.18 -13.82 0.50
N LEU A 310 23.82 -13.26 1.53
CA LEU A 310 24.54 -11.99 1.40
C LEU A 310 25.71 -12.10 0.42
N ALA A 311 26.48 -13.20 0.47
CA ALA A 311 27.57 -13.43 -0.46
C ALA A 311 27.08 -13.56 -1.92
N LEU A 312 25.98 -14.29 -2.15
CA LEU A 312 25.36 -14.38 -3.47
C LEU A 312 24.84 -13.02 -3.93
N ALA A 313 24.17 -12.27 -3.03
CA ALA A 313 23.59 -10.98 -3.33
C ALA A 313 24.60 -9.89 -3.70
N GLU A 314 25.89 -10.03 -3.32
CA GLU A 314 26.93 -9.10 -3.74
C GLU A 314 27.10 -9.06 -5.28
N THR A 315 26.79 -10.16 -5.98
CA THR A 315 26.81 -10.21 -7.44
C THR A 315 25.67 -9.42 -8.09
N TRP A 316 24.65 -9.05 -7.32
CA TRP A 316 23.47 -8.33 -7.80
C TRP A 316 23.54 -6.82 -7.60
N ARG A 317 24.63 -6.29 -7.07
CA ARG A 317 24.78 -4.83 -6.90
C ARG A 317 24.69 -4.10 -8.24
N PRO A 318 24.01 -2.95 -8.27
CA PRO A 318 23.35 -2.23 -7.16
C PRO A 318 21.85 -2.57 -7.03
N TRP A 319 21.41 -3.79 -7.36
CA TRP A 319 20.00 -4.18 -7.49
C TRP A 319 19.57 -5.30 -6.53
N ARG A 320 20.23 -5.45 -5.38
CA ARG A 320 19.99 -6.57 -4.45
C ARG A 320 18.53 -6.69 -4.01
N THR A 321 17.86 -5.55 -3.70
CA THR A 321 16.41 -5.53 -3.39
C THR A 321 15.58 -5.96 -4.59
N TRP A 322 15.85 -5.41 -5.76
CA TRP A 322 15.06 -5.69 -6.96
C TRP A 322 15.15 -7.16 -7.36
N VAL A 323 16.35 -7.74 -7.35
CA VAL A 323 16.55 -9.17 -7.61
C VAL A 323 15.77 -10.01 -6.58
N SER A 324 15.88 -9.73 -5.28
CA SER A 324 15.18 -10.48 -4.24
C SER A 324 13.66 -10.42 -4.41
N VAL A 325 13.11 -9.24 -4.75
CA VAL A 325 11.68 -9.04 -5.00
C VAL A 325 11.24 -9.78 -6.28
N MET A 326 12.03 -9.72 -7.35
CA MET A 326 11.78 -10.44 -8.59
C MET A 326 11.77 -11.97 -8.36
N MET A 327 12.76 -12.49 -7.66
CA MET A 327 12.85 -13.92 -7.32
C MET A 327 11.61 -14.37 -6.57
N ARG A 328 11.22 -13.64 -5.53
CA ARG A 328 10.01 -13.95 -4.77
C ARG A 328 8.74 -13.90 -5.61
N ALA A 329 8.64 -12.99 -6.58
CA ALA A 329 7.44 -12.81 -7.39
C ALA A 329 7.34 -13.80 -8.55
N LEU A 330 8.47 -14.16 -9.18
CA LEU A 330 8.50 -14.87 -10.46
C LEU A 330 9.15 -16.26 -10.41
N ALA A 331 9.95 -16.57 -9.38
CA ALA A 331 10.62 -17.87 -9.26
C ALA A 331 9.77 -18.92 -8.51
N ALA A 332 8.76 -18.48 -7.75
CA ALA A 332 7.88 -19.35 -6.96
C ALA A 332 6.85 -20.10 -7.81
#